data_0e391ed63039905855310a02c0139609
#
_entry.id   0e391ed63039905855310a02c0139609
#
_cell.length_a   1.000
_cell.length_b   1.000
_cell.length_c   1.000
_cell.angle_alpha   90.00
_cell.angle_beta   90.00
_cell.angle_gamma   90.00
#
_symmetry.space_group_name_H-M   'P 1'
#
loop_
_entity.id
_entity.type
_entity.pdbx_description
1 polymer ?
#
loop_
_entity_poly.entity_id
_entity_poly.type
_entity_poly.pdbx_seq_one_letter_code
_entity_poly.pdbx_strand_id
1 'polypeptide(L)'
;MIVERISTGVSGLDALIEGGIPKGFTVLVAGNPGTGKTVLTSHFLYDGLTKNQNGLYVSFAEADYSFYNNTGRLGMNFREFQKQNKFSFLDFSAVTQQGIQDALEEVLATIKETNTKRIVIDSFSAILQSFVNLNEARIALHVVLGKMLRSQGVTTLVIGEVPIGTASIGSGFEEFVADGIIKLEHGINNASPITVKVIKMRTTMIDREPHIAVIKEHGMIVLPKQPIELHHNISFTRLTSGIEGLDERIGGGLLEGTISTLIGDSGVGKTTFALEFVIHG
;
A
#
# COMPACT_ATOMS: atom_id res chain seq x y z
N MET A 1 -21.81 -6.90 -13.52
CA MET A 1 -21.91 -5.46 -13.14
C MET A 1 -20.51 -4.88 -13.12
N ILE A 2 -20.28 -3.76 -13.82
CA ILE A 2 -19.00 -3.05 -13.76
C ILE A 2 -18.98 -2.30 -12.42
N VAL A 3 -17.97 -2.58 -11.58
CA VAL A 3 -17.77 -1.88 -10.30
C VAL A 3 -17.10 -0.55 -10.61
N GLU A 4 -17.75 0.56 -10.26
CA GLU A 4 -17.12 1.89 -10.35
C GLU A 4 -15.94 1.97 -9.36
N ARG A 5 -14.78 2.43 -9.82
CA ARG A 5 -13.55 2.49 -9.02
C ARG A 5 -13.05 3.91 -8.87
N ILE A 6 -12.45 4.16 -7.74
CA ILE A 6 -11.87 5.43 -7.33
C ILE A 6 -10.36 5.24 -7.26
N SER A 7 -9.62 6.04 -8.05
CA SER A 7 -8.15 5.99 -8.04
C SER A 7 -7.57 6.36 -6.69
N THR A 8 -6.47 5.73 -6.33
CA THR A 8 -5.75 6.05 -5.09
C THR A 8 -4.88 7.31 -5.22
N GLY A 9 -4.57 7.73 -6.43
CA GLY A 9 -3.60 8.79 -6.69
C GLY A 9 -2.14 8.36 -6.46
N VAL A 10 -1.90 7.14 -6.04
CA VAL A 10 -0.57 6.58 -5.85
C VAL A 10 -0.17 5.79 -7.09
N SER A 11 0.86 6.28 -7.77
CA SER A 11 1.37 5.61 -8.98
C SER A 11 1.75 4.16 -8.70
N GLY A 12 1.25 3.23 -9.52
CA GLY A 12 1.49 1.79 -9.43
C GLY A 12 0.55 1.05 -8.46
N LEU A 13 -0.10 1.71 -7.48
CA LEU A 13 -0.98 1.02 -6.54
C LEU A 13 -2.29 0.59 -7.18
N ASP A 14 -2.88 1.41 -8.03
CA ASP A 14 -4.16 1.11 -8.68
C ASP A 14 -4.08 -0.14 -9.57
N ALA A 15 -2.92 -0.42 -10.15
CA ALA A 15 -2.70 -1.64 -10.94
C ALA A 15 -2.82 -2.93 -10.10
N LEU A 16 -2.52 -2.86 -8.80
CA LEU A 16 -2.61 -4.01 -7.89
C LEU A 16 -4.04 -4.34 -7.46
N ILE A 17 -5.00 -3.44 -7.74
CA ILE A 17 -6.39 -3.49 -7.31
C ILE A 17 -7.37 -3.21 -8.44
N GLU A 18 -7.08 -3.70 -9.65
CA GLU A 18 -7.94 -3.57 -10.84
C GLU A 18 -8.34 -2.13 -11.19
N GLY A 19 -7.44 -1.16 -11.00
CA GLY A 19 -7.64 0.23 -11.39
C GLY A 19 -8.15 1.16 -10.29
N GLY A 20 -8.22 0.71 -9.04
CA GLY A 20 -8.58 1.56 -7.90
C GLY A 20 -9.52 0.92 -6.89
N ILE A 21 -9.87 1.68 -5.87
CA ILE A 21 -10.76 1.27 -4.78
C ILE A 21 -12.21 1.27 -5.27
N PRO A 22 -13.01 0.21 -5.04
CA PRO A 22 -14.43 0.25 -5.34
C PRO A 22 -15.14 1.40 -4.61
N LYS A 23 -15.95 2.16 -5.33
CA LYS A 23 -16.66 3.33 -4.80
C LYS A 23 -17.50 2.98 -3.57
N GLY A 24 -17.44 3.83 -2.56
CA GLY A 24 -18.18 3.66 -1.30
C GLY A 24 -17.57 2.61 -0.37
N PHE A 25 -16.38 2.08 -0.65
CA PHE A 25 -15.68 1.15 0.24
C PHE A 25 -14.94 1.89 1.34
N THR A 26 -14.81 1.21 2.47
CA THR A 26 -13.92 1.59 3.57
C THR A 26 -12.67 0.72 3.49
N VAL A 27 -11.51 1.35 3.32
CA VAL A 27 -10.21 0.68 3.22
C VAL A 27 -9.31 1.08 4.39
N LEU A 28 -8.81 0.10 5.10
CA LEU A 28 -7.82 0.27 6.16
C LEU A 28 -6.42 0.38 5.54
N VAL A 29 -5.73 1.47 5.82
CA VAL A 29 -4.30 1.66 5.52
C VAL A 29 -3.52 1.43 6.82
N ALA A 30 -2.98 0.23 6.96
CA ALA A 30 -2.28 -0.21 8.17
C ALA A 30 -0.77 -0.18 8.01
N GLY A 31 -0.03 0.06 9.07
CA GLY A 31 1.43 -0.02 9.04
C GLY A 31 2.10 0.58 10.26
N ASN A 32 3.41 0.31 10.37
CA ASN A 32 4.22 0.87 11.44
C ASN A 32 4.34 2.40 11.33
N PRO A 33 4.71 3.10 12.41
CA PRO A 33 5.07 4.52 12.34
C PRO A 33 6.16 4.77 11.27
N GLY A 34 6.03 5.89 10.53
CA GLY A 34 7.01 6.27 9.52
C GLY A 34 6.94 5.54 8.18
N THR A 35 6.00 4.61 7.96
CA THR A 35 5.85 3.89 6.67
C THR A 35 5.13 4.68 5.58
N GLY A 36 4.71 5.92 5.84
CA GLY A 36 4.08 6.77 4.84
C GLY A 36 2.57 6.60 4.69
N LYS A 37 1.85 6.12 5.72
CA LYS A 37 0.39 6.00 5.73
C LYS A 37 -0.29 7.33 5.38
N THR A 38 0.08 8.40 6.07
CA THR A 38 -0.44 9.75 5.83
C THR A 38 -0.12 10.24 4.42
N VAL A 39 1.05 9.91 3.87
CA VAL A 39 1.42 10.25 2.48
C VAL A 39 0.49 9.55 1.49
N LEU A 40 0.28 8.23 1.64
CA LEU A 40 -0.62 7.46 0.78
C LEU A 40 -2.05 8.02 0.82
N THR A 41 -2.58 8.28 2.02
CA THR A 41 -3.95 8.79 2.18
C THR A 41 -4.11 10.22 1.70
N SER A 42 -3.05 11.04 1.78
CA SER A 42 -3.02 12.37 1.20
C SER A 42 -3.10 12.34 -0.33
N HIS A 43 -2.40 11.41 -0.99
CA HIS A 43 -2.53 11.21 -2.43
C HIS A 43 -3.97 10.90 -2.83
N PHE A 44 -4.64 10.02 -2.07
CA PHE A 44 -6.03 9.66 -2.34
C PHE A 44 -6.96 10.86 -2.31
N LEU A 45 -6.82 11.75 -1.32
CA LEU A 45 -7.63 12.98 -1.26
C LEU A 45 -7.24 13.95 -2.36
N TYR A 46 -5.94 14.19 -2.54
CA TYR A 46 -5.44 15.16 -3.51
C TYR A 46 -5.85 14.81 -4.95
N ASP A 47 -5.75 13.53 -5.33
CA ASP A 47 -6.24 13.02 -6.61
C ASP A 47 -7.74 13.29 -6.79
N GLY A 48 -8.54 13.10 -5.76
CA GLY A 48 -9.97 13.43 -5.79
C GLY A 48 -10.23 14.90 -6.01
N LEU A 49 -9.52 15.75 -5.29
CA LEU A 49 -9.65 17.21 -5.40
C LEU A 49 -9.32 17.72 -6.81
N THR A 50 -8.27 17.18 -7.44
CA THR A 50 -7.92 17.52 -8.83
C THR A 50 -8.99 17.07 -9.84
N LYS A 51 -9.79 16.07 -9.49
CA LYS A 51 -10.92 15.54 -10.26
C LYS A 51 -12.29 16.14 -9.85
N ASN A 52 -12.27 17.27 -9.13
CA ASN A 52 -13.49 17.94 -8.61
C ASN A 52 -14.34 17.08 -7.67
N GLN A 53 -13.73 16.16 -6.93
CA GLN A 53 -14.37 15.40 -5.86
C GLN A 53 -13.99 16.03 -4.52
N ASN A 54 -14.97 16.52 -3.77
CA ASN A 54 -14.71 17.12 -2.47
C ASN A 54 -14.15 16.11 -1.48
N GLY A 55 -13.16 16.55 -0.70
CA GLY A 55 -12.42 15.74 0.24
C GLY A 55 -12.52 16.23 1.68
N LEU A 56 -12.48 15.29 2.63
CA LEU A 56 -12.45 15.58 4.06
C LEU A 56 -11.32 14.79 4.71
N TYR A 57 -10.47 15.47 5.48
CA TYR A 57 -9.50 14.85 6.36
C TYR A 57 -9.94 15.05 7.80
N VAL A 58 -10.04 13.95 8.55
CA VAL A 58 -10.42 13.94 9.97
C VAL A 58 -9.21 13.45 10.75
N SER A 59 -8.64 14.29 11.59
CA SER A 59 -7.47 13.96 12.39
C SER A 59 -7.83 13.82 13.88
N PHE A 60 -7.44 12.69 14.47
CA PHE A 60 -7.43 12.45 15.92
C PHE A 60 -6.00 12.35 16.46
N ALA A 61 -4.99 12.54 15.63
CA ALA A 61 -3.59 12.31 15.98
C ALA A 61 -2.70 13.54 15.81
N GLU A 62 -2.93 14.32 14.76
CA GLU A 62 -2.04 15.46 14.45
C GLU A 62 -2.84 16.73 14.12
N ALA A 63 -2.28 17.87 14.49
CA ALA A 63 -2.86 19.18 14.21
C ALA A 63 -2.76 19.53 12.70
N ASP A 64 -3.65 20.40 12.24
CA ASP A 64 -3.77 20.83 10.84
C ASP A 64 -2.46 21.43 10.28
N TYR A 65 -1.73 22.19 11.08
CA TYR A 65 -0.46 22.81 10.71
C TYR A 65 0.57 21.77 10.22
N SER A 66 0.71 20.65 10.94
CA SER A 66 1.60 19.54 10.56
C SER A 66 1.20 18.95 9.21
N PHE A 67 -0.09 18.66 9.04
CA PHE A 67 -0.62 18.09 7.81
C PHE A 67 -0.32 18.98 6.60
N TYR A 68 -0.66 20.28 6.67
CA TYR A 68 -0.43 21.20 5.56
C TYR A 68 1.05 21.39 5.21
N ASN A 69 1.93 21.41 6.20
CA ASN A 69 3.37 21.52 5.97
C ASN A 69 3.93 20.24 5.31
N ASN A 70 3.56 19.08 5.84
CA ASN A 70 4.05 17.80 5.34
C ASN A 70 3.58 17.56 3.90
N THR A 71 2.30 17.77 3.62
CA THR A 71 1.75 17.59 2.28
C THR A 71 2.23 18.65 1.28
N GLY A 72 2.41 19.90 1.73
CA GLY A 72 2.97 20.98 0.91
C GLY A 72 4.40 20.68 0.42
N ARG A 73 5.25 20.05 1.25
CA ARG A 73 6.59 19.61 0.85
C ARG A 73 6.60 18.53 -0.24
N LEU A 74 5.49 17.80 -0.37
CA LEU A 74 5.29 16.78 -1.40
C LEU A 74 4.53 17.33 -2.63
N GLY A 75 4.37 18.66 -2.74
CA GLY A 75 3.69 19.30 -3.86
C GLY A 75 2.16 19.25 -3.80
N MET A 76 1.57 18.77 -2.70
CA MET A 76 0.13 18.67 -2.51
C MET A 76 -0.41 19.90 -1.77
N ASN A 77 -0.87 20.93 -2.50
CA ASN A 77 -1.37 22.18 -1.93
C ASN A 77 -2.85 22.08 -1.52
N PHE A 78 -3.13 21.47 -0.39
CA PHE A 78 -4.50 21.35 0.16
C PHE A 78 -5.12 22.70 0.55
N ARG A 79 -4.30 23.70 0.95
CA ARG A 79 -4.80 25.03 1.33
C ARG A 79 -5.53 25.74 0.19
N GLU A 80 -5.12 25.50 -1.06
CA GLU A 80 -5.79 26.07 -2.23
C GLU A 80 -7.20 25.48 -2.39
N PHE A 81 -7.36 24.17 -2.24
CA PHE A 81 -8.67 23.52 -2.29
C PHE A 81 -9.56 23.88 -1.10
N GLN A 82 -8.98 24.12 0.08
CA GLN A 82 -9.71 24.62 1.24
C GLN A 82 -10.32 26.00 0.97
N LYS A 83 -9.57 26.93 0.35
CA LYS A 83 -10.08 28.26 -0.05
C LYS A 83 -11.22 28.18 -1.07
N GLN A 84 -11.26 27.11 -1.86
CA GLN A 84 -12.31 26.82 -2.84
C GLN A 84 -13.51 26.04 -2.24
N ASN A 85 -13.54 25.79 -0.94
CA ASN A 85 -14.55 24.98 -0.24
C ASN A 85 -14.66 23.54 -0.78
N LYS A 86 -13.58 23.00 -1.37
CA LYS A 86 -13.51 21.62 -1.89
C LYS A 86 -12.85 20.65 -0.91
N PHE A 87 -12.08 21.18 0.03
CA PHE A 87 -11.38 20.41 1.05
C PHE A 87 -11.69 20.95 2.44
N SER A 88 -11.98 20.06 3.36
CA SER A 88 -12.14 20.36 4.78
C SER A 88 -11.17 19.53 5.62
N PHE A 89 -10.64 20.14 6.68
CA PHE A 89 -9.83 19.47 7.70
C PHE A 89 -10.52 19.64 9.04
N LEU A 90 -10.83 18.54 9.71
CA LEU A 90 -11.38 18.55 11.06
C LEU A 90 -10.29 18.05 12.03
N ASP A 91 -9.93 18.89 12.99
CA ASP A 91 -8.92 18.62 14.00
C ASP A 91 -9.60 18.22 15.33
N PHE A 92 -9.50 16.96 15.65
CA PHE A 92 -9.97 16.35 16.90
C PHE A 92 -8.82 15.84 17.77
N SER A 93 -7.60 16.30 17.56
CA SER A 93 -6.41 15.87 18.31
C SER A 93 -6.50 16.13 19.82
N ALA A 94 -7.33 17.10 20.24
CA ALA A 94 -7.58 17.44 21.64
C ALA A 94 -8.91 16.89 22.19
N VAL A 95 -9.66 16.07 21.41
CA VAL A 95 -10.97 15.56 21.84
C VAL A 95 -10.80 14.48 22.91
N THR A 96 -11.55 14.64 24.00
CA THR A 96 -11.64 13.65 25.09
C THR A 96 -12.61 12.52 24.74
N GLN A 97 -12.57 11.43 25.50
CA GLN A 97 -13.50 10.30 25.34
C GLN A 97 -14.98 10.71 25.24
N GLN A 98 -15.38 11.71 26.03
CA GLN A 98 -16.75 12.20 26.07
C GLN A 98 -17.16 12.96 24.80
N GLY A 99 -16.20 13.56 24.08
CA GLY A 99 -16.45 14.34 22.86
C GLY A 99 -16.44 13.54 21.57
N ILE A 100 -16.18 12.23 21.62
CA ILE A 100 -16.08 11.41 20.38
C ILE A 100 -17.42 11.32 19.63
N GLN A 101 -18.55 11.23 20.34
CA GLN A 101 -19.85 11.20 19.68
C GLN A 101 -20.13 12.51 18.95
N ASP A 102 -19.86 13.64 19.59
CA ASP A 102 -20.03 14.97 18.98
C ASP A 102 -19.11 15.13 17.76
N ALA A 103 -17.86 14.66 17.86
CA ALA A 103 -16.94 14.66 16.73
C ALA A 103 -17.44 13.82 15.54
N LEU A 104 -18.01 12.65 15.79
CA LEU A 104 -18.59 11.82 14.73
C LEU A 104 -19.82 12.47 14.10
N GLU A 105 -20.66 13.15 14.88
CA GLU A 105 -21.81 13.91 14.38
C GLU A 105 -21.34 15.08 13.50
N GLU A 106 -20.31 15.80 13.93
CA GLU A 106 -19.70 16.90 13.13
C GLU A 106 -19.14 16.38 11.80
N VAL A 107 -18.45 15.23 11.80
CA VAL A 107 -17.98 14.56 10.56
C VAL A 107 -19.15 14.28 9.63
N LEU A 108 -20.25 13.72 10.12
CA LEU A 108 -21.41 13.41 9.30
C LEU A 108 -22.13 14.65 8.78
N ALA A 109 -22.21 15.72 9.58
CA ALA A 109 -22.75 17.01 9.15
C ALA A 109 -21.90 17.61 8.03
N THR A 110 -20.56 17.67 8.23
CA THR A 110 -19.62 18.19 7.25
C THR A 110 -19.69 17.45 5.93
N ILE A 111 -19.80 16.10 5.95
CA ILE A 111 -19.93 15.29 4.73
C ILE A 111 -21.17 15.70 3.92
N LYS A 112 -22.30 15.95 4.59
CA LYS A 112 -23.53 16.37 3.92
C LYS A 112 -23.45 17.78 3.37
N GLU A 113 -22.94 18.70 4.17
CA GLU A 113 -22.83 20.12 3.81
C GLU A 113 -21.89 20.36 2.63
N THR A 114 -20.74 19.67 2.64
CA THR A 114 -19.71 19.82 1.59
C THR A 114 -19.89 18.89 0.41
N ASN A 115 -20.88 17.98 0.43
CA ASN A 115 -21.02 16.90 -0.55
C ASN A 115 -19.72 16.10 -0.76
N THR A 116 -19.05 15.78 0.34
CA THR A 116 -17.78 15.04 0.37
C THR A 116 -17.90 13.70 -0.35
N LYS A 117 -16.90 13.36 -1.15
CA LYS A 117 -16.81 12.09 -1.90
C LYS A 117 -15.71 11.18 -1.40
N ARG A 118 -14.64 11.77 -0.87
CA ARG A 118 -13.50 11.05 -0.32
C ARG A 118 -13.20 11.52 1.10
N ILE A 119 -13.03 10.59 2.03
CA ILE A 119 -12.67 10.90 3.41
C ILE A 119 -11.45 10.11 3.86
N VAL A 120 -10.61 10.73 4.67
CA VAL A 120 -9.54 10.08 5.41
C VAL A 120 -9.78 10.29 6.89
N ILE A 121 -9.61 9.23 7.70
CA ILE A 121 -9.69 9.26 9.15
C ILE A 121 -8.33 8.81 9.72
N ASP A 122 -7.64 9.71 10.40
CA ASP A 122 -6.33 9.51 11.01
C ASP A 122 -6.38 9.84 12.52
N SER A 123 -6.31 8.90 13.43
CA SER A 123 -6.19 7.46 13.22
C SER A 123 -7.35 6.72 13.89
N PHE A 124 -7.66 5.57 13.31
CA PHE A 124 -8.65 4.65 13.87
C PHE A 124 -8.27 4.15 15.27
N SER A 125 -6.97 3.94 15.49
CA SER A 125 -6.44 3.53 16.78
C SER A 125 -6.72 4.56 17.87
N ALA A 126 -6.63 5.87 17.58
CA ALA A 126 -6.95 6.92 18.54
C ALA A 126 -8.45 6.92 18.89
N ILE A 127 -9.33 6.71 17.92
CA ILE A 127 -10.78 6.58 18.18
C ILE A 127 -11.05 5.38 19.09
N LEU A 128 -10.42 4.22 18.82
CA LEU A 128 -10.62 3.01 19.63
C LEU A 128 -10.19 3.17 21.07
N GLN A 129 -9.06 3.83 21.31
CA GLN A 129 -8.53 4.08 22.65
C GLN A 129 -9.45 4.99 23.49
N SER A 130 -10.34 5.74 22.85
CA SER A 130 -11.29 6.61 23.52
C SER A 130 -12.54 5.89 24.06
N PHE A 131 -12.78 4.64 23.66
CA PHE A 131 -13.88 3.83 24.17
C PHE A 131 -13.45 3.00 25.39
N VAL A 132 -14.27 3.00 26.44
CA VAL A 132 -14.07 2.13 27.62
C VAL A 132 -14.26 0.66 27.26
N ASN A 133 -15.19 0.39 26.34
CA ASN A 133 -15.56 -0.95 25.92
C ASN A 133 -15.31 -1.13 24.42
N LEU A 134 -14.38 -2.01 24.07
CA LEU A 134 -14.05 -2.32 22.67
C LEU A 134 -15.23 -2.87 21.86
N ASN A 135 -16.19 -3.55 22.48
CA ASN A 135 -17.40 -4.02 21.78
C ASN A 135 -18.31 -2.85 21.39
N GLU A 136 -18.45 -1.85 22.24
CA GLU A 136 -19.20 -0.63 21.92
C GLU A 136 -18.53 0.15 20.80
N ALA A 137 -17.21 0.31 20.87
CA ALA A 137 -16.42 0.91 19.80
C ALA A 137 -16.67 0.20 18.45
N ARG A 138 -16.63 -1.14 18.46
CA ARG A 138 -16.84 -1.96 17.27
C ARG A 138 -18.22 -1.72 16.65
N ILE A 139 -19.28 -1.69 17.47
CA ILE A 139 -20.66 -1.47 17.00
C ILE A 139 -20.78 -0.06 16.42
N ALA A 140 -20.33 0.97 17.16
CA ALA A 140 -20.39 2.36 16.72
C ALA A 140 -19.66 2.57 15.39
N LEU A 141 -18.43 2.09 15.29
CA LEU A 141 -17.62 2.23 14.08
C LEU A 141 -18.15 1.42 12.91
N HIS A 142 -18.68 0.22 13.14
CA HIS A 142 -19.34 -0.55 12.10
C HIS A 142 -20.57 0.18 11.53
N VAL A 143 -21.33 0.83 12.39
CA VAL A 143 -22.50 1.62 11.95
C VAL A 143 -22.05 2.86 11.18
N VAL A 144 -21.11 3.64 11.71
CA VAL A 144 -20.64 4.88 11.08
C VAL A 144 -19.92 4.58 9.77
N LEU A 145 -18.85 3.79 9.81
CA LEU A 145 -18.03 3.50 8.64
C LEU A 145 -18.70 2.56 7.65
N GLY A 146 -19.30 1.48 8.14
CA GLY A 146 -19.89 0.44 7.30
C GLY A 146 -21.25 0.77 6.69
N LYS A 147 -22.08 1.54 7.39
CA LYS A 147 -23.45 1.84 6.93
C LYS A 147 -23.63 3.30 6.52
N MET A 148 -23.27 4.24 7.39
CA MET A 148 -23.60 5.66 7.15
C MET A 148 -22.77 6.26 6.00
N LEU A 149 -21.45 6.05 5.99
CA LEU A 149 -20.59 6.57 4.92
C LEU A 149 -20.88 5.89 3.58
N ARG A 150 -21.08 4.58 3.59
CA ARG A 150 -21.41 3.82 2.38
C ARG A 150 -22.75 4.24 1.77
N SER A 151 -23.78 4.50 2.58
CA SER A 151 -25.10 4.93 2.09
C SER A 151 -25.05 6.29 1.37
N GLN A 152 -24.05 7.12 1.66
CA GLN A 152 -23.79 8.40 1.00
C GLN A 152 -22.85 8.30 -0.20
N GLY A 153 -22.38 7.09 -0.53
CA GLY A 153 -21.44 6.85 -1.63
C GLY A 153 -20.04 7.42 -1.40
N VAL A 154 -19.68 7.67 -0.14
CA VAL A 154 -18.37 8.18 0.26
C VAL A 154 -17.35 7.05 0.30
N THR A 155 -16.21 7.21 -0.38
CA THR A 155 -15.09 6.27 -0.29
C THR A 155 -14.15 6.71 0.82
N THR A 156 -13.84 5.79 1.72
CA THR A 156 -13.18 6.09 3.00
C THR A 156 -11.84 5.37 3.11
N LEU A 157 -10.78 6.10 3.43
CA LEU A 157 -9.54 5.51 3.93
C LEU A 157 -9.44 5.75 5.44
N VAL A 158 -9.05 4.72 6.17
CA VAL A 158 -8.88 4.78 7.63
C VAL A 158 -7.45 4.37 7.94
N ILE A 159 -6.73 5.19 8.68
CA ILE A 159 -5.35 4.87 9.10
C ILE A 159 -5.40 4.05 10.39
N GLY A 160 -4.72 2.89 10.36
CA GLY A 160 -4.51 2.02 11.51
C GLY A 160 -3.04 1.83 11.82
N GLU A 161 -2.71 1.78 13.09
CA GLU A 161 -1.35 1.52 13.52
C GLU A 161 -1.11 0.02 13.71
N VAL A 162 0.06 -0.43 13.25
CA VAL A 162 0.58 -1.78 13.54
C VAL A 162 1.72 -1.61 14.52
N PRO A 163 1.61 -2.11 15.75
CA PRO A 163 2.71 -2.03 16.71
C PRO A 163 3.96 -2.76 16.20
N ILE A 164 5.13 -2.22 16.51
CA ILE A 164 6.40 -2.82 16.10
C ILE A 164 6.53 -4.22 16.74
N GLY A 165 6.89 -5.23 15.94
CA GLY A 165 7.08 -6.60 16.39
C GLY A 165 5.80 -7.44 16.45
N THR A 166 4.65 -6.92 16.04
CA THR A 166 3.41 -7.68 15.92
C THR A 166 3.02 -7.93 14.47
N ALA A 167 2.42 -9.08 14.20
CA ALA A 167 1.84 -9.38 12.89
C ALA A 167 0.38 -8.91 12.79
N SER A 168 -0.28 -8.66 13.93
CA SER A 168 -1.67 -8.24 14.00
C SER A 168 -1.83 -6.76 13.73
N ILE A 169 -2.87 -6.40 12.99
CA ILE A 169 -3.25 -5.02 12.73
C ILE A 169 -4.09 -4.54 13.91
N GLY A 170 -3.60 -3.53 14.64
CA GLY A 170 -4.31 -2.91 15.76
C GLY A 170 -4.79 -3.91 16.81
N SER A 171 -6.06 -3.79 17.21
CA SER A 171 -6.73 -4.69 18.17
C SER A 171 -7.25 -5.97 17.52
N GLY A 172 -7.07 -6.16 16.21
CA GLY A 172 -7.47 -7.34 15.45
C GLY A 172 -8.92 -7.32 14.95
N PHE A 173 -9.71 -6.29 15.26
CA PHE A 173 -11.07 -6.20 14.74
C PHE A 173 -11.25 -5.19 13.59
N GLU A 174 -10.31 -4.30 13.38
CA GLU A 174 -10.26 -3.35 12.27
C GLU A 174 -10.41 -4.05 10.92
N GLU A 175 -9.86 -5.26 10.83
CA GLU A 175 -9.96 -6.11 9.64
C GLU A 175 -11.41 -6.53 9.30
N PHE A 176 -12.30 -6.57 10.29
CA PHE A 176 -13.71 -6.97 10.09
C PHE A 176 -14.58 -5.82 9.61
N VAL A 177 -14.24 -4.59 9.96
CA VAL A 177 -14.99 -3.39 9.56
C VAL A 177 -14.63 -2.95 8.14
N ALA A 178 -13.38 -3.13 7.73
CA ALA A 178 -12.89 -2.69 6.43
C ALA A 178 -13.28 -3.65 5.29
N ASP A 179 -13.64 -3.07 4.14
CA ASP A 179 -13.86 -3.79 2.88
C ASP A 179 -12.55 -4.15 2.19
N GLY A 180 -11.51 -3.35 2.41
CA GLY A 180 -10.15 -3.54 1.92
C GLY A 180 -9.10 -3.25 2.99
N ILE A 181 -7.91 -3.83 2.82
CA ILE A 181 -6.77 -3.63 3.71
C ILE A 181 -5.51 -3.50 2.85
N ILE A 182 -4.83 -2.37 3.00
CA ILE A 182 -3.52 -2.09 2.42
C ILE A 182 -2.53 -1.96 3.57
N LYS A 183 -1.49 -2.78 3.58
CA LYS A 183 -0.47 -2.79 4.62
C LYS A 183 0.84 -2.21 4.11
N LEU A 184 1.41 -1.31 4.90
CA LEU A 184 2.71 -0.70 4.69
C LEU A 184 3.69 -1.23 5.75
N GLU A 185 4.84 -1.73 5.33
CA GLU A 185 5.85 -2.29 6.23
C GLU A 185 7.23 -1.73 5.90
N HIS A 186 8.05 -1.55 6.93
CA HIS A 186 9.47 -1.33 6.71
C HIS A 186 10.11 -2.64 6.22
N GLY A 187 11.08 -2.55 5.31
CA GLY A 187 11.86 -3.71 4.92
C GLY A 187 12.63 -4.31 6.11
N ILE A 188 13.10 -5.54 5.94
CA ILE A 188 13.70 -6.38 7.01
C ILE A 188 14.90 -5.70 7.69
N ASN A 189 15.59 -4.79 7.01
CA ASN A 189 16.67 -3.96 7.54
C ASN A 189 16.31 -2.48 7.33
N ASN A 190 16.74 -1.58 8.22
CA ASN A 190 16.51 -0.13 8.08
C ASN A 190 17.01 0.48 6.75
N ALA A 191 17.79 -0.24 5.96
CA ALA A 191 18.23 0.12 4.61
C ALA A 191 17.29 -0.39 3.51
N SER A 192 16.31 -1.21 3.83
CA SER A 192 15.37 -1.77 2.85
C SER A 192 14.22 -0.81 2.59
N PRO A 193 13.74 -0.72 1.34
CA PRO A 193 12.62 0.16 1.00
C PRO A 193 11.34 -0.25 1.73
N ILE A 194 10.40 0.68 1.85
CA ILE A 194 9.04 0.41 2.32
C ILE A 194 8.39 -0.60 1.37
N THR A 195 7.60 -1.51 1.90
CA THR A 195 6.78 -2.42 1.10
C THR A 195 5.30 -2.13 1.30
N VAL A 196 4.54 -2.26 0.21
CA VAL A 196 3.07 -2.18 0.19
C VAL A 196 2.54 -3.56 -0.16
N LYS A 197 1.57 -4.03 0.60
CA LYS A 197 0.88 -5.29 0.36
C LYS A 197 -0.63 -5.09 0.45
N VAL A 198 -1.37 -5.56 -0.55
CA VAL A 198 -2.83 -5.61 -0.49
C VAL A 198 -3.24 -6.93 0.17
N ILE A 199 -3.74 -6.84 1.40
CA ILE A 199 -4.14 -8.02 2.18
C ILE A 199 -5.55 -8.48 1.77
N LYS A 200 -6.44 -7.52 1.52
CA LYS A 200 -7.85 -7.74 1.24
C LYS A 200 -8.41 -6.60 0.39
N MET A 201 -9.25 -6.92 -0.57
CA MET A 201 -10.13 -5.99 -1.25
C MET A 201 -11.34 -6.78 -1.75
N ARG A 202 -12.52 -6.54 -1.17
CA ARG A 202 -13.75 -7.24 -1.58
C ARG A 202 -14.07 -6.94 -3.04
N THR A 203 -14.64 -7.88 -3.75
CA THR A 203 -15.03 -7.74 -5.17
C THR A 203 -13.90 -7.32 -6.12
N THR A 204 -12.64 -7.63 -5.76
CA THR A 204 -11.46 -7.23 -6.52
C THR A 204 -10.46 -8.37 -6.53
N MET A 205 -9.91 -8.70 -7.69
CA MET A 205 -8.71 -9.52 -7.77
C MET A 205 -7.51 -8.68 -7.36
N ILE A 206 -6.74 -9.17 -6.42
CA ILE A 206 -5.62 -8.46 -5.84
C ILE A 206 -4.32 -9.23 -6.07
N ASP A 207 -3.25 -8.49 -6.34
CA ASP A 207 -1.91 -9.02 -6.17
C ASP A 207 -1.56 -9.02 -4.68
N ARG A 208 -1.27 -10.21 -4.12
CA ARG A 208 -0.98 -10.40 -2.70
C ARG A 208 0.51 -10.35 -2.37
N GLU A 209 1.35 -10.20 -3.38
CA GLU A 209 2.78 -10.07 -3.17
C GLU A 209 3.13 -8.72 -2.55
N PRO A 210 4.19 -8.63 -1.75
CA PRO A 210 4.69 -7.35 -1.31
C PRO A 210 5.40 -6.63 -2.45
N HIS A 211 5.04 -5.37 -2.68
CA HIS A 211 5.64 -4.50 -3.70
C HIS A 211 6.45 -3.39 -3.05
N ILE A 212 7.53 -2.98 -3.70
CA ILE A 212 8.38 -1.89 -3.21
C ILE A 212 7.63 -0.58 -3.34
N ALA A 213 7.66 0.24 -2.27
CA ALA A 213 7.21 1.62 -2.30
C ALA A 213 8.36 2.56 -1.95
N VAL A 214 8.41 3.69 -2.64
CA VAL A 214 9.37 4.76 -2.38
C VAL A 214 8.64 6.09 -2.21
N ILE A 215 9.08 6.90 -1.25
CA ILE A 215 8.57 8.27 -1.06
C ILE A 215 9.65 9.21 -1.60
N LYS A 216 9.27 10.05 -2.57
CA LYS A 216 10.12 11.04 -3.23
C LYS A 216 9.50 12.44 -3.12
N GLU A 217 10.05 13.41 -3.84
CA GLU A 217 9.61 14.81 -3.84
C GLU A 217 8.13 15.00 -4.19
N HIS A 218 7.56 14.10 -4.98
CA HIS A 218 6.14 14.14 -5.37
C HIS A 218 5.28 13.09 -4.67
N GLY A 219 5.73 12.58 -3.52
CA GLY A 219 5.01 11.63 -2.68
C GLY A 219 5.37 10.17 -2.94
N MET A 220 4.41 9.26 -2.75
CA MET A 220 4.62 7.81 -2.80
C MET A 220 4.44 7.25 -4.21
N ILE A 221 5.34 6.37 -4.59
CA ILE A 221 5.27 5.56 -5.82
C ILE A 221 5.39 4.10 -5.41
N VAL A 222 4.49 3.26 -5.88
CA VAL A 222 4.56 1.80 -5.77
C VAL A 222 5.13 1.23 -7.06
N LEU A 223 6.09 0.35 -6.94
CA LEU A 223 6.72 -0.36 -8.05
C LEU A 223 6.16 -1.79 -8.09
N PRO A 224 5.17 -2.08 -8.95
CA PRO A 224 4.65 -3.43 -9.11
C PRO A 224 5.79 -4.36 -9.54
N LYS A 225 5.88 -5.53 -8.91
CA LYS A 225 6.77 -6.58 -9.42
C LYS A 225 6.22 -7.01 -10.78
N GLN A 226 6.99 -6.81 -11.82
CA GLN A 226 6.66 -7.42 -13.09
C GLN A 226 6.99 -8.91 -13.01
N PRO A 227 6.08 -9.80 -13.45
CA PRO A 227 6.46 -11.19 -13.63
C PRO A 227 7.64 -11.21 -14.62
N ILE A 228 8.75 -11.78 -14.18
CA ILE A 228 9.86 -12.04 -15.10
C ILE A 228 9.38 -13.22 -15.95
N GLU A 229 8.80 -12.91 -17.10
CA GLU A 229 8.60 -13.92 -18.14
C GLU A 229 10.00 -14.29 -18.68
N LEU A 230 10.57 -15.31 -18.09
CA LEU A 230 11.75 -15.92 -18.67
C LEU A 230 11.31 -16.65 -19.96
N HIS A 231 11.33 -15.94 -21.07
CA HIS A 231 11.25 -16.59 -22.37
C HIS A 231 12.57 -17.34 -22.61
N HIS A 232 12.69 -18.50 -22.01
CA HIS A 232 13.73 -19.44 -22.40
C HIS A 232 13.30 -20.10 -23.69
N ASN A 233 13.86 -19.67 -24.81
CA ASN A 233 13.93 -20.53 -25.97
C ASN A 233 14.83 -21.68 -25.57
N ILE A 234 14.23 -22.79 -25.16
CA ILE A 234 14.99 -24.00 -24.81
C ILE A 234 15.55 -24.54 -26.15
N SER A 235 16.82 -24.27 -26.39
CA SER A 235 17.57 -24.96 -27.42
C SER A 235 17.96 -26.34 -26.86
N PHE A 236 17.69 -27.37 -27.65
CA PHE A 236 18.19 -28.72 -27.33
C PHE A 236 19.59 -28.94 -27.89
N THR A 237 20.16 -27.93 -28.56
CA THR A 237 21.53 -27.94 -29.03
C THR A 237 22.48 -27.99 -27.84
N ARG A 238 23.50 -28.80 -27.93
CA ARG A 238 24.53 -28.94 -26.91
C ARG A 238 25.86 -28.39 -27.42
N LEU A 239 26.52 -27.67 -26.56
CA LEU A 239 27.85 -27.12 -26.77
C LEU A 239 28.84 -28.01 -26.01
N THR A 240 29.96 -28.34 -26.65
CA THR A 240 31.01 -29.10 -26.00
C THR A 240 31.61 -28.32 -24.83
N SER A 241 31.96 -29.00 -23.74
CA SER A 241 32.69 -28.39 -22.63
C SER A 241 34.17 -28.21 -22.94
N GLY A 242 34.70 -28.84 -23.99
CA GLY A 242 36.10 -28.91 -24.30
C GLY A 242 36.90 -29.86 -23.39
N ILE A 243 36.26 -30.57 -22.49
CA ILE A 243 36.90 -31.47 -21.50
C ILE A 243 36.61 -32.89 -21.87
N GLU A 244 37.67 -33.65 -22.18
CA GLU A 244 37.59 -35.05 -22.55
C GLU A 244 36.84 -35.91 -21.51
N GLY A 245 35.83 -36.68 -21.97
CA GLY A 245 35.01 -37.57 -21.14
C GLY A 245 33.95 -36.86 -20.26
N LEU A 246 33.92 -35.54 -20.20
CA LEU A 246 32.88 -34.83 -19.44
C LEU A 246 31.56 -34.78 -20.23
N ASP A 247 31.64 -34.44 -21.51
CA ASP A 247 30.45 -34.27 -22.38
C ASP A 247 29.59 -35.54 -22.42
N GLU A 248 30.26 -36.73 -22.47
CA GLU A 248 29.55 -38.00 -22.38
C GLU A 248 28.77 -38.16 -21.08
N ARG A 249 29.33 -37.72 -19.97
CA ARG A 249 28.75 -37.85 -18.64
C ARG A 249 27.58 -36.91 -18.42
N ILE A 250 27.53 -35.75 -19.12
CA ILE A 250 26.46 -34.78 -19.03
C ILE A 250 25.51 -34.85 -20.23
N GLY A 251 25.56 -35.94 -20.98
CA GLY A 251 24.63 -36.21 -22.06
C GLY A 251 24.91 -35.44 -23.37
N GLY A 252 26.18 -35.16 -23.65
CA GLY A 252 26.65 -34.56 -24.92
C GLY A 252 27.03 -33.08 -24.85
N GLY A 253 27.32 -32.58 -23.65
CA GLY A 253 27.75 -31.19 -23.43
C GLY A 253 26.70 -30.31 -22.72
N LEU A 254 27.01 -29.02 -22.62
CA LEU A 254 26.13 -28.01 -21.99
C LEU A 254 25.02 -27.56 -22.95
N LEU A 255 23.81 -27.33 -22.44
CA LEU A 255 22.72 -26.84 -23.26
C LEU A 255 22.95 -25.37 -23.67
N GLU A 256 22.79 -25.08 -24.95
CA GLU A 256 22.86 -23.71 -25.49
C GLU A 256 21.79 -22.81 -24.84
N GLY A 257 22.17 -21.56 -24.50
CA GLY A 257 21.26 -20.59 -23.90
C GLY A 257 20.97 -20.82 -22.41
N THR A 258 21.66 -21.78 -21.76
CA THR A 258 21.51 -22.02 -20.32
C THR A 258 22.64 -21.41 -19.50
N ILE A 259 22.38 -21.20 -18.20
CA ILE A 259 23.39 -20.77 -17.23
C ILE A 259 23.83 -22.02 -16.45
N SER A 260 25.11 -22.34 -16.55
CA SER A 260 25.71 -23.44 -15.79
C SER A 260 26.59 -22.88 -14.67
N THR A 261 26.46 -23.42 -13.47
CA THR A 261 27.24 -22.99 -12.30
C THR A 261 28.28 -24.03 -11.93
N LEU A 262 29.55 -23.62 -11.83
CA LEU A 262 30.65 -24.45 -11.35
C LEU A 262 30.86 -24.19 -9.84
N ILE A 263 30.68 -25.21 -9.03
CA ILE A 263 30.85 -25.14 -7.57
C ILE A 263 32.00 -26.03 -7.15
N GLY A 264 32.84 -25.56 -6.25
CA GLY A 264 33.98 -26.30 -5.70
C GLY A 264 34.88 -25.41 -4.86
N ASP A 265 35.79 -26.03 -4.11
CA ASP A 265 36.75 -25.35 -3.25
C ASP A 265 37.77 -24.51 -4.04
N SER A 266 38.54 -23.67 -3.35
CA SER A 266 39.62 -22.92 -3.98
C SER A 266 40.70 -23.88 -4.52
N GLY A 267 41.22 -23.60 -5.73
CA GLY A 267 42.29 -24.40 -6.33
C GLY A 267 41.86 -25.68 -7.08
N VAL A 268 40.56 -26.07 -7.11
CA VAL A 268 40.09 -27.29 -7.79
C VAL A 268 39.97 -27.18 -9.31
N GLY A 269 40.43 -26.12 -9.92
CA GLY A 269 40.47 -25.97 -11.38
C GLY A 269 39.22 -25.34 -12.01
N LYS A 270 38.33 -24.66 -11.26
CA LYS A 270 37.12 -24.00 -11.81
C LYS A 270 37.44 -23.01 -12.94
N THR A 271 38.46 -22.20 -12.75
CA THR A 271 38.90 -21.23 -13.78
C THR A 271 39.43 -21.92 -15.01
N THR A 272 40.20 -23.00 -14.86
CA THR A 272 40.72 -23.80 -15.97
C THR A 272 39.54 -24.43 -16.75
N PHE A 273 38.54 -24.98 -16.06
CA PHE A 273 37.34 -25.50 -16.67
C PHE A 273 36.60 -24.43 -17.50
N ALA A 274 36.41 -23.23 -16.94
CA ALA A 274 35.75 -22.14 -17.65
C ALA A 274 36.54 -21.68 -18.89
N LEU A 275 37.87 -21.68 -18.82
CA LEU A 275 38.71 -21.35 -19.96
C LEU A 275 38.64 -22.41 -21.06
N GLU A 276 38.68 -23.68 -20.72
CA GLU A 276 38.50 -24.78 -21.68
C GLU A 276 37.18 -24.65 -22.44
N PHE A 277 36.07 -24.38 -21.72
CA PHE A 277 34.78 -24.17 -22.34
C PHE A 277 34.76 -22.96 -23.30
N VAL A 278 35.44 -21.84 -22.96
CA VAL A 278 35.49 -20.64 -23.82
C VAL A 278 36.34 -20.89 -25.08
N ILE A 279 37.34 -21.74 -24.97
CA ILE A 279 38.26 -22.01 -26.09
C ILE A 279 37.69 -23.01 -27.06
N HIS A 280 36.96 -24.01 -26.58
CA HIS A 280 36.54 -25.18 -27.33
C HIS A 280 35.01 -25.31 -27.47
N GLY A 281 34.21 -24.59 -26.72
CA GLY A 281 32.75 -24.46 -26.82
C GLY A 281 32.37 -23.27 -27.67
#